data_f0593662109c728ab10b92d095e0e165
#
_entry.id   f0593662109c728ab10b92d095e0e165
#
_cell.length_a   1.000
_cell.length_b   1.000
_cell.length_c   1.000
_cell.angle_alpha   90.00
_cell.angle_beta   90.00
_cell.angle_gamma   90.00
#
_symmetry.space_group_name_H-M   'P 1'
#
loop_
_entity.id
_entity.type
_entity.pdbx_description
1 polymer ?
#
loop_
_entity_poly.entity_id
_entity_poly.type
_entity_poly.pdbx_seq_one_letter_code
_entity_poly.pdbx_strand_id
1 'polypeptide(L)'
;TTVKLGLFTTDGEIVDKWEIKTRTENQGEAVLPDIAEALRKKLEEKKIDRDEVEGIGVGVPAPVNAEGVVQNTANLGWGYKEVKREMEELSGMRAEIGNDANVAALGEMWLGAGKGRKNIVMVTLGTGVGGGIIIDGKPLVGAHGAGGEIGHLCVNYEETDHCGCGNTGCLEQYASATGITRLANIRLAKDDAKSVLREFRL
;
A
#
# COMPACT_ATOMS: atom_id res chain seq x y z
N THR A 1 -3.86 6.55 -11.59
CA THR A 1 -3.04 6.49 -10.38
C THR A 1 -1.62 6.90 -10.66
N THR A 2 -0.90 7.33 -9.63
CA THR A 2 0.47 7.82 -9.72
C THR A 2 1.36 7.04 -8.77
N VAL A 3 2.64 6.92 -9.11
CA VAL A 3 3.70 6.53 -8.17
C VAL A 3 4.16 7.79 -7.46
N LYS A 4 4.08 7.80 -6.15
CA LYS A 4 4.58 8.88 -5.29
C LYS A 4 6.01 8.56 -4.87
N LEU A 5 6.90 9.52 -5.05
CA LEU A 5 8.30 9.39 -4.71
C LEU A 5 8.68 10.47 -3.69
N GLY A 6 9.64 10.16 -2.85
CA GLY A 6 10.20 11.09 -1.88
C GLY A 6 11.68 10.84 -1.69
N LEU A 7 12.42 11.93 -1.55
CA LEU A 7 13.80 11.93 -1.11
C LEU A 7 13.84 12.39 0.34
N PHE A 8 14.49 11.61 1.18
CA PHE A 8 14.55 11.83 2.62
C PHE A 8 15.99 11.80 3.10
N THR A 9 16.28 12.50 4.19
CA THR A 9 17.49 12.25 4.97
C THR A 9 17.35 10.93 5.74
N THR A 10 18.46 10.39 6.22
CA THR A 10 18.47 9.19 7.08
C THR A 10 17.73 9.39 8.41
N ASP A 11 17.53 10.63 8.84
CA ASP A 11 16.72 10.99 10.02
C ASP A 11 15.23 11.15 9.72
N GLY A 12 14.85 11.02 8.42
CA GLY A 12 13.46 11.06 7.96
C GLY A 12 12.93 12.46 7.60
N GLU A 13 13.79 13.47 7.51
CA GLU A 13 13.41 14.77 6.97
C GLU A 13 13.18 14.68 5.47
N ILE A 14 12.12 15.33 4.99
CA ILE A 14 11.75 15.33 3.59
C ILE A 14 12.60 16.36 2.84
N VAL A 15 13.45 15.91 1.94
CA VAL A 15 14.25 16.76 1.05
C VAL A 15 13.44 17.19 -0.18
N ASP A 16 12.68 16.25 -0.77
CA ASP A 16 11.82 16.52 -1.92
C ASP A 16 10.73 15.45 -2.05
N LYS A 17 9.61 15.83 -2.71
CA LYS A 17 8.51 14.94 -3.06
C LYS A 17 8.05 15.23 -4.48
N TRP A 18 7.80 14.18 -5.25
CA TRP A 18 7.23 14.29 -6.59
C TRP A 18 6.40 13.06 -6.93
N GLU A 19 5.77 13.07 -8.07
CA GLU A 19 5.02 11.93 -8.55
C GLU A 19 5.21 11.73 -10.05
N ILE A 20 5.04 10.50 -10.50
CA ILE A 20 5.04 10.11 -11.88
C ILE A 20 3.78 9.33 -12.20
N LYS A 21 3.36 9.31 -13.47
CA LYS A 21 2.22 8.50 -13.91
C LYS A 21 2.56 7.02 -13.77
N THR A 22 1.66 6.22 -13.21
CA THR A 22 1.78 4.76 -13.25
C THR A 22 1.35 4.25 -14.61
N ARG A 23 2.25 3.65 -15.36
CA ARG A 23 1.96 3.00 -16.64
C ARG A 23 1.71 1.52 -16.41
N THR A 24 0.44 1.12 -16.41
CA THR A 24 0.03 -0.28 -16.15
C THR A 24 -0.18 -1.07 -17.44
N GLU A 25 -0.01 -0.45 -18.59
CA GLU A 25 -0.05 -1.11 -19.88
C GLU A 25 1.02 -2.21 -19.94
N ASN A 26 0.79 -3.23 -20.76
CA ASN A 26 1.71 -4.38 -20.90
C ASN A 26 2.10 -5.00 -19.56
N GLN A 27 1.11 -5.28 -18.72
CA GLN A 27 1.34 -5.88 -17.39
C GLN A 27 2.27 -5.04 -16.49
N GLY A 28 2.26 -3.72 -16.63
CA GLY A 28 3.03 -2.82 -15.79
C GLY A 28 4.55 -2.93 -15.93
N GLU A 29 5.05 -3.45 -17.06
CA GLU A 29 6.50 -3.60 -17.31
C GLU A 29 7.26 -2.28 -17.18
N ALA A 30 6.62 -1.14 -17.50
CA ALA A 30 7.25 0.16 -17.47
C ALA A 30 7.39 0.75 -16.06
N VAL A 31 6.70 0.21 -15.05
CA VAL A 31 6.60 0.85 -13.72
C VAL A 31 7.96 0.96 -13.03
N LEU A 32 8.73 -0.13 -12.93
CA LEU A 32 10.05 -0.09 -12.29
C LEU A 32 11.09 0.70 -13.09
N PRO A 33 11.19 0.57 -14.42
CA PRO A 33 12.03 1.45 -15.24
C PRO A 33 11.72 2.93 -15.07
N ASP A 34 10.43 3.31 -15.02
CA ASP A 34 10.02 4.70 -14.83
C ASP A 34 10.42 5.24 -13.46
N ILE A 35 10.32 4.41 -12.42
CA ILE A 35 10.77 4.75 -11.06
C ILE A 35 12.28 4.98 -11.06
N ALA A 36 13.06 4.04 -11.61
CA ALA A 36 14.52 4.15 -11.66
C ALA A 36 14.99 5.41 -12.42
N GLU A 37 14.35 5.69 -13.55
CA GLU A 37 14.65 6.89 -14.35
C GLU A 37 14.27 8.18 -13.61
N ALA A 38 13.13 8.20 -12.91
CA ALA A 38 12.70 9.35 -12.12
C ALA A 38 13.65 9.61 -10.95
N LEU A 39 14.14 8.55 -10.28
CA LEU A 39 15.13 8.65 -9.22
C LEU A 39 16.44 9.20 -9.75
N ARG A 40 16.96 8.63 -10.86
CA ARG A 40 18.20 9.11 -11.50
C ARG A 40 18.14 10.60 -11.83
N LYS A 41 17.07 11.05 -12.49
CA LYS A 41 16.86 12.46 -12.82
C LYS A 41 16.81 13.36 -11.57
N LYS A 42 16.15 12.89 -10.51
CA LYS A 42 16.05 13.65 -9.27
C LYS A 42 17.38 13.81 -8.58
N LEU A 43 18.21 12.76 -8.52
CA LEU A 43 19.55 12.82 -7.95
C LEU A 43 20.45 13.77 -8.76
N GLU A 44 20.39 13.73 -10.10
CA GLU A 44 21.11 14.67 -10.97
C GLU A 44 20.66 16.13 -10.72
N GLU A 45 19.34 16.38 -10.66
CA GLU A 45 18.77 17.71 -10.35
C GLU A 45 19.31 18.26 -9.02
N LYS A 46 19.35 17.40 -7.99
CA LYS A 46 19.80 17.76 -6.65
C LYS A 46 21.32 17.73 -6.49
N LYS A 47 22.05 17.25 -7.49
CA LYS A 47 23.52 17.05 -7.46
C LYS A 47 23.96 16.15 -6.31
N ILE A 48 23.20 15.08 -6.07
CA ILE A 48 23.48 14.05 -5.07
C ILE A 48 24.10 12.87 -5.82
N ASP A 49 25.25 12.41 -5.33
CA ASP A 49 25.87 11.20 -5.86
C ASP A 49 25.04 9.97 -5.44
N ARG A 50 24.95 8.99 -6.32
CA ARG A 50 24.26 7.73 -6.03
C ARG A 50 24.85 7.04 -4.79
N ASP A 51 26.17 7.14 -4.61
CA ASP A 51 26.87 6.51 -3.49
C ASP A 51 26.59 7.20 -2.13
N GLU A 52 25.97 8.40 -2.15
CA GLU A 52 25.46 9.07 -0.96
C GLU A 52 24.05 8.56 -0.54
N VAL A 53 23.40 7.73 -1.36
CA VAL A 53 22.07 7.20 -1.10
C VAL A 53 22.16 5.86 -0.40
N GLU A 54 21.65 5.78 0.83
CA GLU A 54 21.64 4.53 1.63
C GLU A 54 20.84 3.40 0.98
N GLY A 55 19.78 3.74 0.24
CA GLY A 55 18.95 2.76 -0.46
C GLY A 55 17.57 3.29 -0.84
N ILE A 56 16.79 2.40 -1.44
CA ILE A 56 15.43 2.66 -1.94
C ILE A 56 14.44 1.83 -1.15
N GLY A 57 13.42 2.46 -0.57
CA GLY A 57 12.26 1.79 -0.01
C GLY A 57 11.08 1.84 -0.99
N VAL A 58 10.46 0.70 -1.30
CA VAL A 58 9.30 0.62 -2.20
C VAL A 58 8.09 0.01 -1.48
N GLY A 59 7.01 0.75 -1.37
CA GLY A 59 5.70 0.25 -0.95
C GLY A 59 4.89 -0.23 -2.16
N VAL A 60 4.46 -1.49 -2.15
CA VAL A 60 3.68 -2.11 -3.23
C VAL A 60 2.29 -2.49 -2.70
N PRO A 61 1.20 -2.21 -3.44
CA PRO A 61 -0.16 -2.58 -3.03
C PRO A 61 -0.43 -4.09 -3.28
N ALA A 62 0.38 -4.95 -2.68
CA ALA A 62 0.29 -6.40 -2.78
C ALA A 62 1.07 -7.07 -1.65
N PRO A 63 0.80 -8.35 -1.34
CA PRO A 63 1.67 -9.16 -0.49
C PRO A 63 3.09 -9.26 -1.07
N VAL A 64 4.09 -9.03 -0.23
CA VAL A 64 5.51 -9.10 -0.57
C VAL A 64 6.19 -10.08 0.39
N ASN A 65 6.93 -11.04 -0.13
CA ASN A 65 7.68 -11.97 0.71
C ASN A 65 9.02 -11.39 1.19
N ALA A 66 9.76 -12.14 2.00
CA ALA A 66 11.02 -11.68 2.58
C ALA A 66 12.12 -11.38 1.54
N GLU A 67 12.03 -11.98 0.36
CA GLU A 67 12.95 -11.79 -0.75
C GLU A 67 12.57 -10.58 -1.63
N GLY A 68 11.50 -9.84 -1.29
CA GLY A 68 11.02 -8.71 -2.09
C GLY A 68 10.31 -9.12 -3.39
N VAL A 69 9.71 -10.32 -3.38
CA VAL A 69 8.95 -10.88 -4.51
C VAL A 69 7.46 -10.67 -4.30
N VAL A 70 6.79 -10.27 -5.37
CA VAL A 70 5.33 -10.17 -5.47
C VAL A 70 4.82 -11.33 -6.32
N GLN A 71 3.76 -12.01 -5.87
CA GLN A 71 3.14 -13.11 -6.61
C GLN A 71 2.10 -12.63 -7.61
N ASN A 72 1.34 -11.60 -7.23
CA ASN A 72 0.29 -11.01 -8.04
C ASN A 72 -0.08 -9.63 -7.52
N THR A 73 -0.54 -8.74 -8.41
CA THR A 73 -1.08 -7.44 -8.03
C THR A 73 -2.44 -7.21 -8.68
N ALA A 74 -3.41 -6.75 -7.92
CA ALA A 74 -4.73 -6.41 -8.46
C ALA A 74 -4.70 -5.21 -9.43
N ASN A 75 -3.80 -4.23 -9.20
CA ASN A 75 -3.87 -2.91 -9.83
C ASN A 75 -2.69 -2.59 -10.76
N LEU A 76 -1.60 -3.35 -10.71
CA LEU A 76 -0.39 -3.08 -11.52
C LEU A 76 -0.27 -4.02 -12.72
N GLY A 77 -1.06 -5.10 -12.74
CA GLY A 77 -0.98 -6.12 -13.78
C GLY A 77 0.19 -7.09 -13.59
N TRP A 78 0.97 -6.95 -12.53
CA TRP A 78 2.08 -7.87 -12.25
C TRP A 78 1.55 -9.23 -11.81
N GLY A 79 2.09 -10.29 -12.43
CA GLY A 79 2.11 -11.63 -11.88
C GLY A 79 3.32 -11.82 -10.97
N TYR A 80 4.00 -12.98 -11.05
CA TYR A 80 5.27 -13.18 -10.34
C TYR A 80 6.31 -12.14 -10.77
N LYS A 81 6.85 -11.41 -9.79
CA LYS A 81 7.83 -10.34 -10.06
C LYS A 81 8.82 -10.19 -8.92
N GLU A 82 10.11 -10.26 -9.25
CA GLU A 82 11.22 -10.07 -8.30
C GLU A 82 11.56 -8.58 -8.16
N VAL A 83 10.65 -7.84 -7.54
CA VAL A 83 10.69 -6.36 -7.50
C VAL A 83 11.99 -5.84 -6.91
N LYS A 84 12.49 -6.47 -5.84
CA LYS A 84 13.76 -6.08 -5.19
C LYS A 84 14.92 -6.20 -6.17
N ARG A 85 15.11 -7.37 -6.77
CA ARG A 85 16.20 -7.63 -7.70
C ARG A 85 16.15 -6.69 -8.90
N GLU A 86 14.98 -6.59 -9.54
CA GLU A 86 14.82 -5.71 -10.71
C GLU A 86 15.07 -4.23 -10.37
N MET A 87 14.62 -3.77 -9.19
CA MET A 87 14.86 -2.38 -8.77
C MET A 87 16.35 -2.12 -8.50
N GLU A 88 17.05 -3.06 -7.88
CA GLU A 88 18.50 -3.00 -7.66
C GLU A 88 19.28 -3.00 -8.96
N GLU A 89 18.90 -3.85 -9.92
CA GLU A 89 19.52 -3.90 -11.26
C GLU A 89 19.31 -2.59 -12.04
N LEU A 90 18.10 -2.02 -12.00
CA LEU A 90 17.76 -0.80 -12.73
C LEU A 90 18.37 0.47 -12.12
N SER A 91 18.44 0.54 -10.81
CA SER A 91 18.92 1.74 -10.10
C SER A 91 20.41 1.70 -9.76
N GLY A 92 20.97 0.49 -9.63
CA GLY A 92 22.29 0.27 -9.07
C GLY A 92 22.40 0.58 -7.58
N MET A 93 21.27 0.68 -6.86
CA MET A 93 21.19 0.96 -5.42
C MET A 93 20.50 -0.18 -4.70
N ARG A 94 20.83 -0.41 -3.43
CA ARG A 94 20.13 -1.36 -2.57
C ARG A 94 18.65 -1.00 -2.50
N ALA A 95 17.77 -1.98 -2.57
CA ALA A 95 16.34 -1.79 -2.44
C ALA A 95 15.72 -2.69 -1.35
N GLU A 96 14.72 -2.17 -0.66
CA GLU A 96 13.85 -2.94 0.25
C GLU A 96 12.39 -2.73 -0.16
N ILE A 97 11.67 -3.83 -0.24
CA ILE A 97 10.30 -3.85 -0.77
C ILE A 97 9.36 -4.33 0.33
N GLY A 98 8.24 -3.66 0.48
CA GLY A 98 7.22 -4.07 1.44
C GLY A 98 5.81 -3.83 0.91
N ASN A 99 4.83 -4.47 1.53
CA ASN A 99 3.45 -4.11 1.33
C ASN A 99 3.23 -2.66 1.81
N ASP A 100 2.42 -1.87 1.10
CA ASP A 100 2.21 -0.44 1.35
C ASP A 100 1.67 -0.13 2.76
N ALA A 101 0.73 -0.94 3.28
CA ALA A 101 0.21 -0.78 4.63
C ALA A 101 1.26 -1.14 5.70
N ASN A 102 2.07 -2.16 5.47
CA ASN A 102 3.18 -2.52 6.36
C ASN A 102 4.26 -1.43 6.39
N VAL A 103 4.60 -0.85 5.24
CA VAL A 103 5.56 0.27 5.15
C VAL A 103 5.00 1.51 5.84
N ALA A 104 3.70 1.80 5.68
CA ALA A 104 3.05 2.89 6.40
C ALA A 104 3.09 2.68 7.92
N ALA A 105 2.85 1.45 8.41
CA ALA A 105 2.97 1.13 9.84
C ALA A 105 4.40 1.32 10.37
N LEU A 106 5.42 0.98 9.57
CA LEU A 106 6.82 1.27 9.91
C LEU A 106 7.08 2.78 10.00
N GLY A 107 6.56 3.55 9.06
CA GLY A 107 6.66 5.01 9.08
C GLY A 107 6.03 5.63 10.34
N GLU A 108 4.84 5.16 10.72
CA GLU A 108 4.16 5.57 11.94
C GLU A 108 4.93 5.18 13.21
N MET A 109 5.56 4.01 13.23
CA MET A 109 6.42 3.59 14.32
C MET A 109 7.67 4.46 14.42
N TRP A 110 8.26 4.83 13.29
CA TRP A 110 9.51 5.60 13.26
C TRP A 110 9.30 7.07 13.62
N LEU A 111 8.41 7.75 12.93
CA LEU A 111 8.25 9.21 13.02
C LEU A 111 6.82 9.67 13.38
N GLY A 112 5.83 8.78 13.35
CA GLY A 112 4.43 9.10 13.54
C GLY A 112 3.91 8.82 14.96
N ALA A 113 2.62 8.49 15.05
CA ALA A 113 1.90 8.25 16.31
C ALA A 113 2.42 7.03 17.09
N GLY A 114 3.10 6.12 16.41
CA GLY A 114 3.73 4.93 17.00
C GLY A 114 5.15 5.15 17.53
N LYS A 115 5.70 6.35 17.46
CA LYS A 115 7.09 6.62 17.86
C LYS A 115 7.37 6.16 19.29
N GLY A 116 8.47 5.39 19.46
CA GLY A 116 8.88 4.81 20.75
C GLY A 116 8.14 3.52 21.13
N ARG A 117 7.22 3.03 20.31
CA ARG A 117 6.55 1.74 20.48
C ARG A 117 7.22 0.68 19.60
N LYS A 118 7.24 -0.57 20.09
CA LYS A 118 7.74 -1.73 19.34
C LYS A 118 6.63 -2.64 18.83
N ASN A 119 5.42 -2.48 19.38
CA ASN A 119 4.25 -3.28 19.01
C ASN A 119 3.13 -2.35 18.63
N ILE A 120 2.69 -2.41 17.38
CA ILE A 120 1.71 -1.51 16.78
C ILE A 120 0.79 -2.32 15.87
N VAL A 121 -0.50 -2.01 15.91
CA VAL A 121 -1.44 -2.36 14.86
C VAL A 121 -1.91 -1.06 14.23
N MET A 122 -1.65 -0.89 12.96
CA MET A 122 -2.13 0.23 12.16
C MET A 122 -3.26 -0.25 11.26
N VAL A 123 -4.33 0.53 11.19
CA VAL A 123 -5.48 0.28 10.31
C VAL A 123 -5.64 1.47 9.39
N THR A 124 -5.69 1.23 8.09
CA THR A 124 -5.98 2.26 7.09
C THR A 124 -7.42 2.10 6.60
N LEU A 125 -8.21 3.16 6.71
CA LEU A 125 -9.58 3.22 6.22
C LEU A 125 -9.63 4.18 5.02
N GLY A 126 -9.76 3.60 3.83
CA GLY A 126 -9.81 4.32 2.57
C GLY A 126 -10.82 3.67 1.63
N THR A 127 -10.50 3.56 0.35
CA THR A 127 -11.30 2.80 -0.64
C THR A 127 -11.50 1.36 -0.18
N GLY A 128 -10.45 0.75 0.42
CA GLY A 128 -10.48 -0.53 1.11
C GLY A 128 -10.10 -0.39 2.58
N VAL A 129 -9.84 -1.53 3.23
CA VAL A 129 -9.29 -1.61 4.59
C VAL A 129 -7.94 -2.32 4.53
N GLY A 130 -6.87 -1.58 4.82
CA GLY A 130 -5.53 -2.14 4.95
C GLY A 130 -5.09 -2.23 6.41
N GLY A 131 -4.08 -3.04 6.68
CA GLY A 131 -3.49 -3.16 8.00
C GLY A 131 -2.00 -3.43 7.95
N GLY A 132 -1.30 -2.88 8.95
CA GLY A 132 0.11 -3.19 9.20
C GLY A 132 0.29 -3.54 10.67
N ILE A 133 0.96 -4.65 10.92
CA ILE A 133 1.23 -5.14 12.28
C ILE A 133 2.74 -5.14 12.50
N ILE A 134 3.17 -4.48 13.55
CA ILE A 134 4.57 -4.46 13.99
C ILE A 134 4.65 -5.21 15.31
N ILE A 135 5.58 -6.16 15.42
CA ILE A 135 5.89 -6.91 16.63
C ILE A 135 7.40 -6.82 16.89
N ASP A 136 7.78 -6.39 18.08
CA ASP A 136 9.17 -6.19 18.48
C ASP A 136 9.98 -5.33 17.48
N GLY A 137 9.31 -4.31 16.92
CA GLY A 137 9.92 -3.38 15.98
C GLY A 137 10.04 -3.91 14.55
N LYS A 138 9.44 -5.07 14.23
CA LYS A 138 9.49 -5.70 12.91
C LYS A 138 8.08 -5.89 12.35
N PRO A 139 7.88 -5.68 11.04
CA PRO A 139 6.59 -5.94 10.41
C PRO A 139 6.28 -7.45 10.44
N LEU A 140 5.06 -7.77 10.80
CA LEU A 140 4.52 -9.13 10.70
C LEU A 140 4.11 -9.39 9.24
N VAL A 141 5.03 -9.90 8.46
CA VAL A 141 4.81 -10.18 7.02
C VAL A 141 4.01 -11.48 6.83
N GLY A 142 4.17 -12.45 7.74
CA GLY A 142 3.61 -13.80 7.58
C GLY A 142 4.40 -14.65 6.57
N ALA A 143 4.11 -15.94 6.54
CA ALA A 143 4.83 -16.90 5.70
C ALA A 143 4.70 -16.65 4.19
N HIS A 144 3.63 -15.99 3.77
CA HIS A 144 3.31 -15.73 2.35
C HIS A 144 3.12 -14.25 2.05
N GLY A 145 3.59 -13.34 2.91
CA GLY A 145 3.46 -11.90 2.72
C GLY A 145 2.09 -11.31 3.08
N ALA A 146 1.15 -12.12 3.56
CA ALA A 146 -0.23 -11.70 3.86
C ALA A 146 -0.46 -11.33 5.35
N GLY A 147 0.60 -11.13 6.11
CA GLY A 147 0.49 -10.62 7.48
C GLY A 147 -0.07 -9.20 7.49
N GLY A 148 -1.08 -8.96 8.34
CA GLY A 148 -1.71 -7.64 8.41
C GLY A 148 -2.90 -7.42 7.47
N GLU A 149 -3.31 -8.40 6.67
CA GLU A 149 -4.48 -8.34 5.78
C GLU A 149 -5.80 -8.34 6.58
N ILE A 150 -5.93 -7.43 7.56
CA ILE A 150 -7.05 -7.37 8.52
C ILE A 150 -8.37 -6.99 7.84
N GLY A 151 -8.33 -6.28 6.71
CA GLY A 151 -9.51 -5.93 5.92
C GLY A 151 -10.26 -7.16 5.41
N HIS A 152 -9.57 -8.30 5.30
CA HIS A 152 -10.14 -9.55 4.80
C HIS A 152 -10.52 -10.54 5.90
N LEU A 153 -10.46 -10.13 7.18
CA LEU A 153 -11.05 -10.91 8.27
C LEU A 153 -12.57 -10.97 8.10
N CYS A 154 -13.13 -12.18 8.18
CA CYS A 154 -14.58 -12.37 8.13
C CYS A 154 -15.22 -11.88 9.44
N VAL A 155 -16.08 -10.87 9.32
CA VAL A 155 -16.84 -10.28 10.45
C VAL A 155 -18.34 -10.57 10.36
N ASN A 156 -18.80 -11.08 9.20
CA ASN A 156 -20.19 -11.49 9.01
C ASN A 156 -20.25 -12.76 8.16
N TYR A 157 -20.56 -13.87 8.76
CA TYR A 157 -20.68 -15.17 8.10
C TYR A 157 -21.96 -15.35 7.26
N GLU A 158 -22.94 -14.43 7.41
CA GLU A 158 -24.20 -14.44 6.66
C GLU A 158 -24.15 -13.54 5.40
N GLU A 159 -23.02 -12.87 5.15
CA GLU A 159 -22.86 -12.04 3.96
C GLU A 159 -22.81 -12.90 2.70
N THR A 160 -23.55 -12.50 1.70
CA THR A 160 -23.64 -13.20 0.39
C THR A 160 -22.88 -12.49 -0.72
N ASP A 161 -22.65 -11.18 -0.57
CA ASP A 161 -21.88 -10.41 -1.54
C ASP A 161 -20.38 -10.71 -1.41
N HIS A 162 -19.74 -10.90 -2.54
CA HIS A 162 -18.29 -11.16 -2.55
C HIS A 162 -17.49 -9.89 -2.33
N CYS A 163 -16.44 -10.00 -1.49
CA CYS A 163 -15.36 -9.04 -1.40
C CYS A 163 -14.45 -9.15 -2.64
N GLY A 164 -13.69 -8.10 -2.94
CA GLY A 164 -12.70 -8.11 -4.02
C GLY A 164 -11.63 -9.21 -3.92
N CYS A 165 -11.40 -9.77 -2.72
CA CYS A 165 -10.52 -10.92 -2.50
C CYS A 165 -11.16 -12.28 -2.85
N GLY A 166 -12.45 -12.33 -3.22
CA GLY A 166 -13.21 -13.54 -3.51
C GLY A 166 -13.95 -14.16 -2.33
N ASN A 167 -13.63 -13.77 -1.08
CA ASN A 167 -14.35 -14.19 0.12
C ASN A 167 -15.63 -13.38 0.34
N THR A 168 -16.45 -13.76 1.34
CA THR A 168 -17.63 -13.02 1.79
C THR A 168 -17.46 -12.58 3.24
N GLY A 169 -18.15 -11.48 3.63
CA GLY A 169 -18.19 -11.03 5.01
C GLY A 169 -16.90 -10.37 5.52
N CYS A 170 -16.01 -9.94 4.63
CA CYS A 170 -14.78 -9.26 5.00
C CYS A 170 -15.04 -7.92 5.70
N LEU A 171 -14.19 -7.55 6.67
CA LEU A 171 -14.26 -6.25 7.37
C LEU A 171 -14.29 -5.07 6.37
N GLU A 172 -13.57 -5.16 5.28
CA GLU A 172 -13.54 -4.16 4.22
C GLU A 172 -14.93 -3.85 3.65
N GLN A 173 -15.81 -4.85 3.52
CA GLN A 173 -17.19 -4.67 3.01
C GLN A 173 -18.06 -3.82 3.94
N TYR A 174 -17.61 -3.59 5.18
CA TYR A 174 -18.35 -2.85 6.21
C TYR A 174 -17.68 -1.55 6.64
N ALA A 175 -16.35 -1.53 6.71
CA ALA A 175 -15.59 -0.44 7.31
C ALA A 175 -14.85 0.46 6.29
N SER A 176 -14.74 0.05 5.02
CA SER A 176 -14.15 0.89 3.98
C SER A 176 -15.13 1.98 3.49
N ALA A 177 -14.63 3.00 2.80
CA ALA A 177 -15.46 4.02 2.18
C ALA A 177 -16.47 3.40 1.18
N THR A 178 -16.02 2.45 0.37
CA THR A 178 -16.89 1.71 -0.57
C THR A 178 -17.88 0.83 0.16
N GLY A 179 -17.48 0.18 1.25
CA GLY A 179 -18.35 -0.66 2.09
C GLY A 179 -19.44 0.16 2.78
N ILE A 180 -19.07 1.30 3.38
CA ILE A 180 -20.03 2.23 4.02
C ILE A 180 -21.04 2.75 2.99
N THR A 181 -20.57 3.14 1.78
CA THR A 181 -21.42 3.59 0.69
C THR A 181 -22.39 2.48 0.26
N ARG A 182 -21.91 1.25 0.09
CA ARG A 182 -22.75 0.09 -0.22
C ARG A 182 -23.84 -0.12 0.84
N LEU A 183 -23.46 -0.14 2.11
CA LEU A 183 -24.41 -0.33 3.22
C LEU A 183 -25.43 0.80 3.32
N ALA A 184 -25.00 2.05 3.10
CA ALA A 184 -25.89 3.19 3.06
C ALA A 184 -26.94 3.04 1.94
N ASN A 185 -26.52 2.66 0.73
CA ASN A 185 -27.45 2.41 -0.38
C ASN A 185 -28.43 1.28 -0.07
N ILE A 186 -27.98 0.16 0.49
CA ILE A 186 -28.83 -0.96 0.91
C ILE A 186 -29.85 -0.47 1.95
N ARG A 187 -29.41 0.33 2.93
CA ARG A 187 -30.30 0.86 3.97
C ARG A 187 -31.32 1.83 3.39
N LEU A 188 -30.92 2.73 2.49
CA LEU A 188 -31.79 3.71 1.86
C LEU A 188 -32.84 3.07 0.93
N ALA A 189 -32.55 1.91 0.37
CA ALA A 189 -33.45 1.15 -0.49
C ALA A 189 -34.58 0.41 0.30
N LYS A 190 -34.46 0.25 1.64
CA LYS A 190 -35.41 -0.51 2.45
C LYS A 190 -36.69 0.23 2.74
N ASP A 191 -36.67 1.56 2.84
CA ASP A 191 -37.80 2.42 3.16
C ASP A 191 -37.56 3.86 2.69
N ASP A 192 -38.58 4.71 2.76
CA ASP A 192 -38.54 6.14 2.41
C ASP A 192 -38.27 7.03 3.63
N ALA A 193 -37.71 6.51 4.71
CA ALA A 193 -37.36 7.29 5.89
C ALA A 193 -36.51 8.50 5.53
N LYS A 194 -36.79 9.65 6.12
CA LYS A 194 -36.01 10.88 5.88
C LYS A 194 -34.55 10.68 6.25
N SER A 195 -33.66 11.03 5.33
CA SER A 195 -32.21 10.98 5.55
C SER A 195 -31.52 12.03 4.65
N VAL A 196 -30.58 12.75 5.22
CA VAL A 196 -29.70 13.65 4.46
C VAL A 196 -28.93 12.92 3.35
N LEU A 197 -28.64 11.63 3.56
CA LEU A 197 -27.92 10.83 2.56
C LEU A 197 -28.69 10.65 1.24
N ARG A 198 -30.01 10.89 1.21
CA ARG A 198 -30.81 10.86 -0.03
C ARG A 198 -30.54 12.06 -0.95
N GLU A 199 -29.92 13.12 -0.42
CA GLU A 199 -29.55 14.31 -1.17
C GLU A 199 -28.22 14.16 -1.90
N PHE A 200 -27.46 13.12 -1.55
CA PHE A 200 -26.17 12.81 -2.16
C PHE A 200 -26.27 11.60 -3.11
N ARG A 201 -25.48 11.62 -4.17
CA ARG A 201 -25.23 10.41 -4.96
C ARG A 201 -24.13 9.62 -4.26
N LEU A 202 -24.52 8.56 -3.57
CA LEU A 202 -23.59 7.66 -2.91
C LEU A 202 -23.05 6.60 -3.88
#